data_a69b987b6cd4502e90d7ab5bc16854b0
#
_entry.id   a69b987b6cd4502e90d7ab5bc16854b0
#
_cell.length_a   1.000
_cell.length_b   1.000
_cell.length_c   1.000
_cell.angle_alpha   90.00
_cell.angle_beta   90.00
_cell.angle_gamma   90.00
#
_symmetry.space_group_name_H-M   'P 1'
#
loop_
_entity.id
_entity.type
_entity.pdbx_description
1 polymer ?
#
loop_
_entity_poly.entity_id
_entity_poly.type
_entity_poly.pdbx_seq_one_letter_code
_entity_poly.pdbx_strand_id
1 'polypeptide(L)'
;NGLSFKEIISTIEGLPAAVRNKFHASGSVSIVGSDSKNVSGDFVAATGNYTIGDPINRRNKRLLDIMTSVFFIIGFPVFLFIKNGLPGFYKNVFGVLTGKKTWIGYAAQTDKLPAIKKGVISSTSLPASMNELPADSLLKNDEWYASNYSAMLDLKKITRGFKYLHH
;
A
#
# COMPACT_ATOMS: atom_id res chain seq x y z
N ASN A 1 5.09 -23.95 31.01
CA ASN A 1 5.04 -24.68 29.75
C ASN A 1 4.66 -23.68 28.67
N GLY A 2 5.62 -23.33 27.80
CA GLY A 2 5.38 -22.45 26.68
C GLY A 2 4.77 -23.22 25.51
N LEU A 3 3.94 -22.55 24.70
CA LEU A 3 3.40 -23.09 23.46
C LEU A 3 4.54 -23.30 22.45
N SER A 4 4.52 -24.40 21.70
CA SER A 4 5.44 -24.61 20.60
C SER A 4 5.10 -23.66 19.45
N PHE A 5 6.07 -23.38 18.57
CA PHE A 5 5.86 -22.52 17.39
C PHE A 5 4.71 -23.00 16.49
N LYS A 6 4.54 -24.33 16.38
CA LYS A 6 3.46 -24.95 15.61
C LYS A 6 2.06 -24.70 16.23
N GLU A 7 1.98 -24.75 17.57
CA GLU A 7 0.73 -24.45 18.31
C GLU A 7 0.38 -22.97 18.24
N ILE A 8 1.37 -22.08 18.22
CA ILE A 8 1.18 -20.64 18.02
C ILE A 8 0.56 -20.37 16.66
N ILE A 9 1.12 -20.97 15.58
CA ILE A 9 0.60 -20.80 14.21
C ILE A 9 -0.84 -21.31 14.11
N SER A 10 -1.12 -22.53 14.59
CA SER A 10 -2.48 -23.10 14.52
C SER A 10 -3.51 -22.28 15.31
N THR A 11 -3.09 -21.66 16.43
CA THR A 11 -3.95 -20.78 17.21
C THR A 11 -4.24 -19.46 16.46
N ILE A 12 -3.25 -18.90 15.76
CA ILE A 12 -3.42 -17.68 14.96
C ILE A 12 -4.38 -17.92 13.79
N GLU A 13 -4.26 -19.06 13.11
CA GLU A 13 -5.11 -19.42 11.97
C GLU A 13 -6.60 -19.60 12.37
N GLY A 14 -6.87 -19.97 13.62
CA GLY A 14 -8.22 -20.12 14.14
C GLY A 14 -8.88 -18.82 14.64
N LEU A 15 -8.16 -17.70 14.69
CA LEU A 15 -8.68 -16.45 15.23
C LEU A 15 -9.23 -15.52 14.12
N PRO A 16 -10.32 -14.77 14.41
CA PRO A 16 -10.84 -13.77 13.48
C PRO A 16 -9.77 -12.74 13.08
N ALA A 17 -9.72 -12.36 11.81
CA ALA A 17 -8.75 -11.39 11.27
C ALA A 17 -8.77 -9.99 11.95
N ALA A 18 -9.81 -9.71 12.73
CA ALA A 18 -9.94 -8.46 13.48
C ALA A 18 -9.17 -8.47 14.83
N VAL A 19 -8.67 -9.62 15.28
CA VAL A 19 -7.99 -9.76 16.57
C VAL A 19 -6.48 -9.59 16.39
N ARG A 20 -5.90 -8.57 17.01
CA ARG A 20 -4.44 -8.37 17.05
C ARG A 20 -3.83 -9.23 18.14
N ASN A 21 -3.05 -10.21 17.73
CA ASN A 21 -2.41 -11.14 18.65
C ASN A 21 -0.97 -10.74 18.95
N LYS A 22 -0.58 -10.84 20.22
CA LYS A 22 0.79 -10.63 20.68
C LYS A 22 1.24 -11.88 21.44
N PHE A 23 2.39 -12.40 21.10
CA PHE A 23 2.99 -13.54 21.76
C PHE A 23 4.29 -13.13 22.43
N HIS A 24 4.50 -13.58 23.67
CA HIS A 24 5.77 -13.47 24.35
C HIS A 24 6.53 -14.78 24.22
N ALA A 25 7.74 -14.73 23.72
CA ALA A 25 8.63 -15.89 23.78
C ALA A 25 9.03 -16.15 25.23
N SER A 26 8.88 -17.38 25.68
CA SER A 26 9.30 -17.78 27.03
C SER A 26 10.79 -17.52 27.24
N GLY A 27 11.15 -16.67 28.21
CA GLY A 27 12.54 -16.31 28.51
C GLY A 27 13.13 -15.14 27.72
N SER A 28 12.37 -14.46 26.86
CA SER A 28 12.83 -13.26 26.18
C SER A 28 11.99 -12.03 26.53
N VAL A 29 12.62 -10.86 26.53
CA VAL A 29 11.96 -9.57 26.73
C VAL A 29 11.30 -9.09 25.41
N SER A 30 11.50 -9.81 24.31
CA SER A 30 10.98 -9.45 22.99
C SER A 30 9.56 -9.97 22.78
N ILE A 31 8.70 -9.09 22.28
CA ILE A 31 7.32 -9.42 21.87
C ILE A 31 7.37 -9.81 20.39
N VAL A 32 6.93 -11.04 20.09
CA VAL A 32 6.78 -11.50 18.70
C VAL A 32 5.39 -11.10 18.22
N GLY A 33 5.33 -10.41 17.06
CA GLY A 33 4.04 -9.97 16.49
C GLY A 33 3.58 -8.59 16.96
N SER A 34 4.47 -7.74 17.47
CA SER A 34 4.13 -6.37 17.85
C SER A 34 4.14 -5.43 16.64
N ASP A 35 3.10 -4.59 16.55
CA ASP A 35 2.97 -3.48 15.58
C ASP A 35 3.87 -2.27 15.95
N SER A 36 4.81 -2.45 16.86
CA SER A 36 5.71 -1.40 17.30
C SER A 36 6.88 -1.23 16.33
N LYS A 37 7.02 -0.03 15.77
CA LYS A 37 8.08 0.36 14.81
C LYS A 37 9.53 0.23 15.34
N ASN A 38 9.71 -0.10 16.62
CA ASN A 38 11.00 -0.08 17.30
C ASN A 38 11.48 -1.45 17.79
N VAL A 39 10.85 -2.55 17.41
CA VAL A 39 11.29 -3.89 17.82
C VAL A 39 11.78 -4.63 16.59
N SER A 40 13.11 -4.86 16.55
CA SER A 40 13.75 -5.76 15.60
C SER A 40 13.35 -7.20 15.94
N GLY A 41 12.35 -7.72 15.27
CA GLY A 41 11.94 -9.11 15.31
C GLY A 41 11.56 -9.51 13.89
N ASP A 42 11.99 -10.69 13.47
CA ASP A 42 11.55 -11.26 12.20
C ASP A 42 10.02 -11.25 12.13
N PHE A 43 9.50 -10.66 11.07
CA PHE A 43 8.09 -10.75 10.73
C PHE A 43 7.76 -12.22 10.49
N VAL A 44 7.17 -12.89 11.46
CA VAL A 44 6.35 -14.05 11.16
C VAL A 44 5.13 -13.47 10.44
N ALA A 45 5.17 -13.46 9.12
CA ALA A 45 4.04 -13.16 8.29
C ALA A 45 2.98 -14.25 8.52
N ALA A 46 2.22 -14.11 9.61
CA ALA A 46 0.94 -14.78 9.71
C ALA A 46 0.12 -14.23 8.53
N THR A 47 -0.20 -15.11 7.62
CA THR A 47 -0.97 -14.92 6.41
C THR A 47 -2.04 -13.84 6.61
N GLY A 48 -1.80 -12.61 6.11
CA GLY A 48 -2.91 -11.77 5.76
C GLY A 48 -3.22 -10.48 6.51
N ASN A 49 -2.47 -10.04 7.50
CA ASN A 49 -2.77 -8.73 8.12
C ASN A 49 -2.00 -7.57 7.46
N TYR A 50 -2.33 -7.33 6.19
CA TYR A 50 -1.85 -6.15 5.48
C TYR A 50 -2.62 -4.91 5.94
N THR A 51 -1.92 -3.88 6.42
CA THR A 51 -2.54 -2.63 6.91
C THR A 51 -3.41 -1.93 5.85
N ILE A 52 -3.09 -2.10 4.56
CA ILE A 52 -3.91 -1.56 3.46
C ILE A 52 -5.29 -2.25 3.38
N GLY A 53 -5.43 -3.46 3.91
CA GLY A 53 -6.70 -4.20 3.99
C GLY A 53 -7.67 -3.65 5.01
N ASP A 54 -7.18 -2.92 6.02
CA ASP A 54 -8.01 -2.35 7.08
C ASP A 54 -9.05 -1.37 6.54
N PRO A 55 -10.31 -1.43 7.00
CA PRO A 55 -11.38 -0.54 6.54
C PRO A 55 -11.03 0.95 6.68
N ILE A 56 -10.34 1.32 7.75
CA ILE A 56 -9.90 2.71 8.00
C ILE A 56 -8.88 3.13 6.94
N ASN A 57 -7.91 2.28 6.63
CA ASN A 57 -6.88 2.58 5.65
C ASN A 57 -7.43 2.63 4.22
N ARG A 58 -8.40 1.77 3.89
CA ARG A 58 -9.12 1.84 2.61
C ARG A 58 -9.88 3.16 2.44
N ARG A 59 -10.54 3.63 3.51
CA ARG A 59 -11.21 4.93 3.51
C ARG A 59 -10.22 6.08 3.37
N ASN A 60 -9.13 6.06 4.15
CA ASN A 60 -8.09 7.07 4.09
C ASN A 60 -7.43 7.13 2.71
N LYS A 61 -7.17 5.96 2.10
CA LYS A 61 -6.67 5.88 0.72
C LYS A 61 -7.62 6.54 -0.26
N ARG A 62 -8.91 6.24 -0.17
CA ARG A 62 -9.91 6.83 -1.05
C ARG A 62 -10.05 8.34 -0.83
N LEU A 63 -9.99 8.80 0.42
CA LEU A 63 -10.06 10.21 0.76
C LEU A 63 -8.85 10.96 0.17
N LEU A 64 -7.64 10.42 0.32
CA LEU A 64 -6.43 10.98 -0.28
C LEU A 64 -6.52 11.01 -1.81
N ASP A 65 -7.01 9.95 -2.45
CA ASP A 65 -7.22 9.90 -3.90
C ASP A 65 -8.12 11.04 -4.38
N ILE A 66 -9.24 11.27 -3.68
CA ILE A 66 -10.19 12.34 -4.00
C ILE A 66 -9.56 13.71 -3.76
N MET A 67 -8.96 13.95 -2.58
CA MET A 67 -8.33 15.23 -2.24
C MET A 67 -7.24 15.61 -3.23
N THR A 68 -6.37 14.67 -3.58
CA THR A 68 -5.31 14.89 -4.57
C THR A 68 -5.90 15.20 -5.96
N SER A 69 -6.96 14.49 -6.36
CA SER A 69 -7.62 14.75 -7.65
C SER A 69 -8.28 16.13 -7.69
N VAL A 70 -8.95 16.54 -6.62
CA VAL A 70 -9.54 17.89 -6.48
C VAL A 70 -8.46 18.96 -6.52
N PHE A 71 -7.34 18.75 -5.80
CA PHE A 71 -6.19 19.65 -5.83
C PHE A 71 -5.65 19.82 -7.27
N PHE A 72 -5.54 18.76 -8.04
CA PHE A 72 -5.11 18.83 -9.44
C PHE A 72 -6.11 19.53 -10.35
N ILE A 73 -7.41 19.43 -10.07
CA ILE A 73 -8.45 20.17 -10.83
C ILE A 73 -8.37 21.67 -10.52
N ILE A 74 -8.27 22.05 -9.25
CA ILE A 74 -8.15 23.46 -8.83
C ILE A 74 -6.86 24.07 -9.38
N GLY A 75 -5.76 23.31 -9.37
CA GLY A 75 -4.46 23.73 -9.90
C GLY A 75 -4.37 23.71 -11.44
N PHE A 76 -5.46 23.42 -12.16
CA PHE A 76 -5.46 23.33 -13.63
C PHE A 76 -4.72 24.46 -14.34
N PRO A 77 -4.96 25.75 -14.05
CA PRO A 77 -4.27 26.83 -14.77
C PRO A 77 -2.74 26.79 -14.55
N VAL A 78 -2.28 26.36 -13.40
CA VAL A 78 -0.85 26.24 -13.09
C VAL A 78 -0.23 25.03 -13.82
N PHE A 79 -0.96 23.90 -13.83
CA PHE A 79 -0.47 22.68 -14.48
C PHE A 79 -0.42 22.77 -16.00
N LEU A 80 -1.17 23.69 -16.64
CA LEU A 80 -1.05 23.98 -18.06
C LEU A 80 0.37 24.39 -18.47
N PHE A 81 1.06 25.09 -17.58
CA PHE A 81 2.42 25.59 -17.87
C PHE A 81 3.53 24.63 -17.44
N ILE A 82 3.25 23.72 -16.51
CA ILE A 82 4.27 22.85 -15.88
C ILE A 82 4.27 21.46 -16.49
N LYS A 83 3.13 20.98 -17.00
CA LYS A 83 2.94 19.57 -17.33
C LYS A 83 2.78 19.30 -18.81
N ASN A 84 3.65 18.45 -19.35
CA ASN A 84 3.45 17.85 -20.67
C ASN A 84 2.46 16.68 -20.59
N GLY A 85 1.67 16.44 -21.63
CA GLY A 85 0.72 15.33 -21.65
C GLY A 85 -0.57 15.57 -20.85
N LEU A 86 -1.07 16.78 -20.82
CA LEU A 86 -2.30 17.19 -20.11
C LEU A 86 -3.52 16.28 -20.34
N PRO A 87 -3.87 15.87 -21.59
CA PRO A 87 -5.04 15.03 -21.79
C PRO A 87 -4.96 13.70 -21.03
N GLY A 88 -3.80 13.03 -21.05
CA GLY A 88 -3.56 11.81 -20.31
C GLY A 88 -3.63 12.04 -18.79
N PHE A 89 -3.03 13.12 -18.32
CA PHE A 89 -3.07 13.50 -16.91
C PHE A 89 -4.51 13.69 -16.40
N TYR A 90 -5.32 14.52 -17.07
CA TYR A 90 -6.70 14.76 -16.62
C TYR A 90 -7.61 13.55 -16.82
N LYS A 91 -7.39 12.71 -17.82
CA LYS A 91 -8.05 11.40 -17.94
C LYS A 91 -7.80 10.55 -16.70
N ASN A 92 -6.57 10.55 -16.15
CA ASN A 92 -6.24 9.86 -14.93
C ASN A 92 -6.86 10.52 -13.70
N VAL A 93 -6.84 11.86 -13.61
CA VAL A 93 -7.51 12.62 -12.51
C VAL A 93 -8.99 12.24 -12.42
N PHE A 94 -9.72 12.27 -13.55
CA PHE A 94 -11.13 11.88 -13.59
C PHE A 94 -11.32 10.36 -13.31
N GLY A 95 -10.41 9.52 -13.80
CA GLY A 95 -10.43 8.08 -13.52
C GLY A 95 -10.30 7.77 -12.03
N VAL A 96 -9.45 8.52 -11.33
CA VAL A 96 -9.29 8.40 -9.87
C VAL A 96 -10.47 9.00 -9.14
N LEU A 97 -10.94 10.18 -9.52
CA LEU A 97 -12.08 10.86 -8.91
C LEU A 97 -13.36 10.02 -8.98
N THR A 98 -13.63 9.41 -10.13
CA THR A 98 -14.79 8.50 -10.32
C THR A 98 -14.60 7.14 -9.66
N GLY A 99 -13.40 6.84 -9.15
CA GLY A 99 -13.11 5.58 -8.46
C GLY A 99 -12.84 4.40 -9.38
N LYS A 100 -12.60 4.61 -10.66
CA LYS A 100 -12.14 3.56 -11.58
C LYS A 100 -10.68 3.21 -11.36
N LYS A 101 -9.87 4.18 -10.92
CA LYS A 101 -8.44 4.06 -10.62
C LYS A 101 -8.12 4.56 -9.21
N THR A 102 -6.89 4.31 -8.75
CA THR A 102 -6.24 4.95 -7.60
C THR A 102 -4.94 5.61 -8.07
N TRP A 103 -4.40 6.57 -7.32
CA TRP A 103 -3.11 7.15 -7.69
C TRP A 103 -1.98 6.13 -7.57
N ILE A 104 -1.94 5.38 -6.47
CA ILE A 104 -0.92 4.36 -6.22
C ILE A 104 -1.57 2.98 -6.20
N GLY A 105 -1.11 2.08 -7.09
CA GLY A 105 -1.50 0.68 -7.15
C GLY A 105 -0.31 -0.25 -6.94
N TYR A 106 -0.54 -1.55 -7.01
CA TYR A 106 0.53 -2.54 -7.00
C TYR A 106 1.31 -2.53 -8.33
N ALA A 107 2.59 -2.88 -8.24
CA ALA A 107 3.46 -3.05 -9.41
C ALA A 107 3.31 -4.45 -10.02
N ALA A 108 3.23 -5.49 -9.18
CA ALA A 108 2.94 -6.85 -9.58
C ALA A 108 1.43 -7.11 -9.47
N GLN A 109 0.87 -7.81 -10.44
CA GLN A 109 -0.51 -8.31 -10.33
C GLN A 109 -0.46 -9.65 -9.60
N THR A 110 -0.97 -9.69 -8.36
CA THR A 110 -1.03 -10.90 -7.55
C THR A 110 -2.30 -10.95 -6.73
N ASP A 111 -2.90 -12.13 -6.64
CA ASP A 111 -4.09 -12.38 -5.84
C ASP A 111 -3.77 -12.60 -4.34
N LYS A 112 -2.48 -12.63 -3.99
CA LYS A 112 -2.02 -12.84 -2.60
C LYS A 112 -2.16 -11.61 -1.72
N LEU A 113 -2.34 -10.42 -2.32
CA LEU A 113 -2.45 -9.15 -1.60
C LEU A 113 -3.91 -8.66 -1.55
N PRO A 114 -4.28 -7.84 -0.54
CA PRO A 114 -5.60 -7.23 -0.49
C PRO A 114 -5.91 -6.48 -1.77
N ALA A 115 -7.08 -6.73 -2.36
CA ALA A 115 -7.47 -6.10 -3.62
C ALA A 115 -7.52 -4.57 -3.49
N ILE A 116 -6.81 -3.88 -4.37
CA ILE A 116 -6.88 -2.43 -4.59
C ILE A 116 -7.12 -2.14 -6.06
N LYS A 117 -7.57 -0.93 -6.37
CA LYS A 117 -7.82 -0.52 -7.76
C LYS A 117 -6.50 -0.37 -8.52
N LYS A 118 -6.58 -0.49 -9.85
CA LYS A 118 -5.42 -0.25 -10.72
C LYS A 118 -4.87 1.16 -10.48
N GLY A 119 -3.57 1.25 -10.20
CA GLY A 119 -2.88 2.52 -10.01
C GLY A 119 -2.60 3.26 -11.31
N VAL A 120 -2.55 4.58 -11.23
CA VAL A 120 -1.95 5.42 -12.27
C VAL A 120 -0.44 5.18 -12.31
N ILE A 121 0.18 5.17 -11.14
CA ILE A 121 1.54 4.72 -10.93
C ILE A 121 1.57 3.58 -9.91
N SER A 122 2.64 2.82 -9.94
CA SER A 122 2.79 1.65 -9.07
C SER A 122 3.40 2.01 -7.70
N SER A 123 3.44 1.04 -6.81
CA SER A 123 4.11 1.11 -5.51
C SER A 123 5.59 1.49 -5.59
N THR A 124 6.24 1.34 -6.76
CA THR A 124 7.61 1.80 -7.04
C THR A 124 7.69 3.29 -7.39
N SER A 125 6.57 4.02 -7.46
CA SER A 125 6.43 5.40 -7.94
C SER A 125 6.70 5.58 -9.45
N LEU A 126 6.68 4.50 -10.21
CA LEU A 126 6.81 4.46 -11.67
C LEU A 126 5.53 3.90 -12.31
N PRO A 127 5.22 4.24 -13.57
CA PRO A 127 4.20 3.52 -14.33
C PRO A 127 4.53 2.02 -14.42
N ALA A 128 3.51 1.18 -14.46
CA ALA A 128 3.71 -0.26 -14.55
C ALA A 128 4.56 -0.68 -15.78
N SER A 129 4.44 0.07 -16.89
CA SER A 129 5.21 -0.14 -18.13
C SER A 129 6.69 0.22 -18.02
N MET A 130 7.11 0.95 -17.00
CA MET A 130 8.48 1.41 -16.79
C MET A 130 9.19 0.66 -15.64
N ASN A 131 8.56 -0.36 -15.07
CA ASN A 131 9.18 -1.18 -14.04
C ASN A 131 10.08 -2.24 -14.68
N GLU A 132 11.39 -2.03 -14.61
CA GLU A 132 12.43 -2.97 -15.10
C GLU A 132 12.87 -3.98 -14.02
N LEU A 133 12.27 -3.93 -12.83
CA LEU A 133 12.63 -4.80 -11.73
C LEU A 133 12.11 -6.23 -11.96
N PRO A 134 12.85 -7.27 -11.50
CA PRO A 134 12.38 -8.64 -11.50
C PRO A 134 11.05 -8.79 -10.77
N ALA A 135 10.20 -9.72 -11.22
CA ALA A 135 8.86 -9.93 -10.65
C ALA A 135 8.87 -10.17 -9.13
N ASP A 136 9.85 -10.91 -8.63
CA ASP A 136 10.01 -11.16 -7.19
C ASP A 136 10.30 -9.88 -6.40
N SER A 137 11.08 -8.97 -6.97
CA SER A 137 11.39 -7.69 -6.33
C SER A 137 10.16 -6.76 -6.33
N LEU A 138 9.37 -6.78 -7.40
CA LEU A 138 8.10 -6.05 -7.47
C LEU A 138 7.12 -6.58 -6.44
N LEU A 139 7.00 -7.91 -6.32
CA LEU A 139 6.12 -8.54 -5.35
C LEU A 139 6.52 -8.18 -3.91
N LYS A 140 7.79 -8.29 -3.55
CA LYS A 140 8.30 -7.88 -2.22
C LYS A 140 8.04 -6.41 -1.91
N ASN A 141 8.19 -5.53 -2.92
CA ASN A 141 7.88 -4.11 -2.75
C ASN A 141 6.38 -3.88 -2.53
N ASP A 142 5.51 -4.64 -3.22
CA ASP A 142 4.06 -4.57 -3.03
C ASP A 142 3.63 -5.11 -1.67
N GLU A 143 4.24 -6.22 -1.20
CA GLU A 143 4.02 -6.76 0.15
C GLU A 143 4.42 -5.75 1.22
N TRP A 144 5.59 -5.14 1.06
CA TRP A 144 6.04 -4.09 1.96
C TRP A 144 5.08 -2.89 1.96
N TYR A 145 4.65 -2.45 0.78
CA TYR A 145 3.69 -1.36 0.63
C TYR A 145 2.34 -1.70 1.28
N ALA A 146 1.84 -2.90 1.07
CA ALA A 146 0.58 -3.37 1.65
C ALA A 146 0.64 -3.47 3.18
N SER A 147 1.78 -3.93 3.72
CA SER A 147 2.00 -4.08 5.17
C SER A 147 2.25 -2.76 5.88
N ASN A 148 2.93 -1.80 5.23
CA ASN A 148 3.31 -0.51 5.82
C ASN A 148 2.50 0.66 5.25
N TYR A 149 1.29 0.38 4.78
CA TYR A 149 0.46 1.41 4.18
C TYR A 149 0.18 2.57 5.14
N SER A 150 0.34 3.79 4.61
CA SER A 150 -0.16 5.02 5.22
C SER A 150 -0.50 6.03 4.12
N ALA A 151 -1.47 6.93 4.38
CA ALA A 151 -1.83 7.99 3.44
C ALA A 151 -0.63 8.90 3.10
N MET A 152 0.26 9.15 4.08
CA MET A 152 1.48 9.93 3.87
C MET A 152 2.46 9.22 2.91
N LEU A 153 2.51 7.89 2.94
CA LEU A 153 3.32 7.11 2.01
C LEU A 153 2.83 7.29 0.57
N ASP A 154 1.51 7.25 0.35
CA ASP A 154 0.91 7.52 -0.96
C ASP A 154 1.23 8.93 -1.43
N LEU A 155 1.09 9.94 -0.58
CA LEU A 155 1.42 11.33 -0.92
C LEU A 155 2.88 11.48 -1.35
N LYS A 156 3.82 10.87 -0.61
CA LYS A 156 5.25 10.84 -0.97
C LYS A 156 5.49 10.16 -2.32
N LYS A 157 4.77 9.07 -2.61
CA LYS A 157 4.89 8.36 -3.89
C LYS A 157 4.30 9.17 -5.05
N ILE A 158 3.18 9.84 -4.85
CA ILE A 158 2.57 10.74 -5.84
C ILE A 158 3.52 11.90 -6.17
N THR A 159 4.11 12.54 -5.17
CA THR A 159 5.07 13.65 -5.39
C THR A 159 6.32 13.18 -6.15
N ARG A 160 6.87 12.03 -5.79
CA ARG A 160 8.03 11.44 -6.50
C ARG A 160 7.69 11.03 -7.94
N GLY A 161 6.52 10.45 -8.14
CA GLY A 161 6.03 10.00 -9.44
C GLY A 161 5.29 11.07 -10.24
N PHE A 162 5.27 12.32 -9.79
CA PHE A 162 4.46 13.39 -10.38
C PHE A 162 4.64 13.53 -11.90
N LYS A 163 5.87 13.45 -12.39
CA LYS A 163 6.19 13.54 -13.81
C LYS A 163 5.52 12.45 -14.67
N TYR A 164 5.19 11.30 -14.07
CA TYR A 164 4.64 10.14 -14.78
C TYR A 164 3.10 10.03 -14.68
N LEU A 165 2.41 10.93 -14.00
CA LEU A 165 0.96 10.85 -13.79
C LEU A 165 0.12 11.02 -15.07
N HIS A 166 0.74 11.21 -16.23
CA HIS A 166 0.07 11.35 -17.53
C HIS A 166 0.03 10.04 -18.34
N HIS A 167 0.69 8.98 -17.86
CA HIS A 167 0.73 7.66 -18.49
C HIS A 167 -0.53 6.82 -18.27
#